data_ebab1eacac54f7fe612e764725b5be57
#
_entry.id   ebab1eacac54f7fe612e764725b5be57
#
_cell.length_a   1.000
_cell.length_b   1.000
_cell.length_c   1.000
_cell.angle_alpha   90.00
_cell.angle_beta   90.00
_cell.angle_gamma   90.00
#
_symmetry.space_group_name_H-M   'P 1'
#
loop_
_entity.id
_entity.type
_entity.pdbx_description
1 polymer ?
#
loop_
_entity_poly.entity_id
_entity_poly.type
_entity_poly.pdbx_seq_one_letter_code
_entity_poly.pdbx_strand_id
1 'polypeptide(L)'
;MNRNKMKKLFTFLLLAATMMLFPSVSQAFGSENPSVKITSFEIVTLRLSGMRFTTEYEIVMKSKKAEVTEYEIRYEKNGDKRVPESKTVCSPDRVLKLLNDCELLTWDGFVGNHPKDVRDGIMFSLKATVNGSRKIYAHGSENFPEHFREFRDGLEAILSQK
;
A
#
# COMPACT_ATOMS: atom_id res chain seq x y z
N MET A 1 -31.45 18.48 69.47
CA MET A 1 -30.96 18.29 68.12
C MET A 1 -31.31 16.87 67.70
N ASN A 2 -32.07 16.71 66.63
CA ASN A 2 -32.79 15.47 66.31
C ASN A 2 -31.85 14.40 65.70
N ARG A 3 -31.71 13.23 66.33
CA ARG A 3 -30.80 12.12 65.97
C ARG A 3 -30.93 11.69 64.51
N ASN A 4 -32.09 11.93 63.89
CA ASN A 4 -32.31 11.61 62.47
C ASN A 4 -31.66 12.61 61.49
N LYS A 5 -31.42 13.86 61.86
CA LYS A 5 -30.70 14.86 61.09
C LYS A 5 -29.20 14.59 61.08
N MET A 6 -28.64 14.05 62.16
CA MET A 6 -27.22 13.67 62.17
C MET A 6 -26.91 12.45 61.31
N LYS A 7 -27.80 11.45 61.27
CA LYS A 7 -27.61 10.29 60.39
C LYS A 7 -27.65 10.66 58.91
N LYS A 8 -28.52 11.58 58.51
CA LYS A 8 -28.57 12.07 57.12
C LYS A 8 -27.35 12.92 56.75
N LEU A 9 -26.82 13.69 57.68
CA LEU A 9 -25.61 14.49 57.46
C LEU A 9 -24.37 13.61 57.31
N PHE A 10 -24.27 12.54 58.12
CA PHE A 10 -23.15 11.58 58.03
C PHE A 10 -23.18 10.77 56.74
N THR A 11 -24.38 10.40 56.25
CA THR A 11 -24.54 9.67 55.00
C THR A 11 -24.20 10.55 53.78
N PHE A 12 -24.50 11.85 53.85
CA PHE A 12 -24.13 12.79 52.78
C PHE A 12 -22.62 13.10 52.79
N LEU A 13 -21.98 13.14 53.93
CA LEU A 13 -20.53 13.37 54.03
C LEU A 13 -19.72 12.16 53.59
N LEU A 14 -20.24 10.94 53.77
CA LEU A 14 -19.59 9.71 53.32
C LEU A 14 -19.72 9.51 51.80
N LEU A 15 -20.80 10.02 51.18
CA LEU A 15 -21.02 9.94 49.71
C LEU A 15 -20.17 10.95 48.92
N ALA A 16 -19.80 12.08 49.57
CA ALA A 16 -18.94 13.09 48.94
C ALA A 16 -17.45 12.73 48.98
N ALA A 17 -17.03 11.85 49.90
CA ALA A 17 -15.63 11.44 50.02
C ALA A 17 -15.21 10.31 49.08
N THR A 18 -16.17 9.61 48.45
CA THR A 18 -15.88 8.51 47.54
C THR A 18 -15.76 8.92 46.05
N MET A 19 -15.96 10.19 45.74
CA MET A 19 -15.87 10.70 44.34
C MET A 19 -14.50 11.30 43.96
N MET A 20 -13.49 11.25 44.84
CA MET A 20 -12.19 11.89 44.58
C MET A 20 -10.99 10.94 44.43
N LEU A 21 -11.21 9.67 44.09
CA LEU A 21 -10.12 8.71 43.91
C LEU A 21 -10.28 7.89 42.61
N PHE A 22 -10.71 8.53 41.52
CA PHE A 22 -10.39 7.99 40.21
C PHE A 22 -9.19 8.77 39.68
N PRO A 23 -8.00 8.16 39.58
CA PRO A 23 -6.96 8.73 38.76
C PRO A 23 -7.52 8.78 37.35
N SER A 24 -7.59 9.97 36.79
CA SER A 24 -7.80 10.14 35.35
C SER A 24 -6.66 9.44 34.64
N VAL A 25 -6.83 8.17 34.30
CA VAL A 25 -6.03 7.50 33.32
C VAL A 25 -6.38 8.18 32.01
N SER A 26 -5.63 9.21 31.67
CA SER A 26 -5.53 9.69 30.29
C SER A 26 -4.91 8.54 29.50
N GLN A 27 -5.76 7.62 29.07
CA GLN A 27 -5.41 6.74 27.96
C GLN A 27 -5.24 7.67 26.75
N ALA A 28 -4.00 8.03 26.50
CA ALA A 28 -3.58 8.43 25.18
C ALA A 28 -3.86 7.22 24.27
N PHE A 29 -5.08 7.17 23.72
CA PHE A 29 -5.35 6.38 22.54
C PHE A 29 -4.54 7.02 21.41
N GLY A 30 -3.27 6.68 21.37
CA GLY A 30 -2.54 6.65 20.13
C GLY A 30 -3.29 5.65 19.25
N SER A 31 -4.15 6.15 18.39
CA SER A 31 -4.71 5.37 17.31
C SER A 31 -3.57 5.06 16.35
N GLU A 32 -2.71 4.12 16.71
CA GLU A 32 -1.99 3.34 15.73
C GLU A 32 -3.06 2.46 15.06
N ASN A 33 -3.68 3.01 14.02
CA ASN A 33 -4.35 2.17 13.05
C ASN A 33 -3.32 1.13 12.62
N PRO A 34 -3.57 -0.17 12.83
CA PRO A 34 -2.64 -1.19 12.35
C PRO A 34 -2.48 -0.92 10.85
N SER A 35 -1.27 -0.56 10.43
CA SER A 35 -1.00 -0.28 9.03
C SER A 35 -1.46 -1.50 8.24
N VAL A 36 -2.52 -1.34 7.46
CA VAL A 36 -3.07 -2.45 6.66
C VAL A 36 -1.95 -2.92 5.74
N LYS A 37 -1.50 -4.17 5.91
CA LYS A 37 -0.41 -4.75 5.12
C LYS A 37 -0.95 -5.61 3.99
N ILE A 38 -0.19 -5.73 2.93
CA ILE A 38 -0.40 -6.74 1.91
C ILE A 38 0.11 -8.08 2.46
N THR A 39 -0.79 -9.04 2.61
CA THR A 39 -0.48 -10.39 3.10
C THR A 39 -0.54 -11.43 1.99
N SER A 40 -1.17 -11.10 0.87
CA SER A 40 -1.25 -11.94 -0.32
C SER A 40 -1.41 -11.09 -1.59
N PHE A 41 -1.04 -11.64 -2.73
CA PHE A 41 -1.28 -11.03 -4.04
C PHE A 41 -1.64 -12.12 -5.05
N GLU A 42 -2.42 -11.77 -6.05
CA GLU A 42 -2.72 -12.62 -7.21
C GLU A 42 -1.90 -12.17 -8.41
N ILE A 43 -2.02 -10.88 -8.74
CA ILE A 43 -1.33 -10.26 -9.87
C ILE A 43 -1.01 -8.80 -9.54
N VAL A 44 0.16 -8.35 -9.98
CA VAL A 44 0.57 -6.94 -9.98
C VAL A 44 1.16 -6.65 -11.36
N THR A 45 0.65 -5.60 -12.01
CA THR A 45 1.13 -5.15 -13.31
C THR A 45 1.52 -3.69 -13.22
N LEU A 46 2.78 -3.38 -13.55
CA LEU A 46 3.28 -2.01 -13.72
C LEU A 46 3.66 -1.82 -15.18
N ARG A 47 3.00 -0.88 -15.86
CA ARG A 47 3.35 -0.48 -17.23
C ARG A 47 3.96 0.90 -17.24
N LEU A 48 5.08 1.04 -17.92
CA LEU A 48 5.81 2.28 -18.15
C LEU A 48 5.83 2.57 -19.66
N SER A 49 5.45 3.76 -20.05
CA SER A 49 5.45 4.17 -21.45
C SER A 49 6.14 5.51 -21.61
N GLY A 50 7.14 5.56 -22.46
CA GLY A 50 7.82 6.79 -22.87
C GLY A 50 7.74 6.94 -24.40
N MET A 51 8.40 7.97 -24.96
CA MET A 51 8.35 8.26 -26.39
C MET A 51 8.79 7.09 -27.27
N ARG A 52 9.73 6.27 -26.83
CA ARG A 52 10.38 5.23 -27.66
C ARG A 52 10.32 3.84 -27.06
N PHE A 53 9.66 3.67 -25.92
CA PHE A 53 9.58 2.38 -25.25
C PHE A 53 8.25 2.22 -24.52
N THR A 54 7.84 0.99 -24.38
CA THR A 54 6.82 0.60 -23.42
C THR A 54 7.25 -0.72 -22.79
N THR A 55 7.48 -0.67 -21.49
CA THR A 55 7.85 -1.82 -20.67
C THR A 55 6.71 -2.15 -19.73
N GLU A 56 6.45 -3.44 -19.52
CA GLU A 56 5.47 -3.92 -18.59
C GLU A 56 6.09 -4.98 -17.67
N TYR A 57 6.03 -4.73 -16.37
CA TYR A 57 6.37 -5.71 -15.34
C TYR A 57 5.11 -6.41 -14.88
N GLU A 58 5.11 -7.72 -14.88
CA GLU A 58 4.01 -8.54 -14.38
C GLU A 58 4.51 -9.48 -13.30
N ILE A 59 3.85 -9.46 -12.15
CA ILE A 59 4.07 -10.38 -11.05
C ILE A 59 2.81 -11.22 -10.92
N VAL A 60 2.95 -12.54 -11.00
CA VAL A 60 1.82 -13.46 -10.87
C VAL A 60 2.13 -14.51 -9.80
N MET A 61 1.17 -14.74 -8.91
CA MET A 61 1.23 -15.87 -8.00
C MET A 61 0.89 -17.15 -8.74
N LYS A 62 1.84 -18.07 -8.83
CA LYS A 62 1.65 -19.41 -9.41
C LYS A 62 1.90 -20.48 -8.37
N SER A 63 0.83 -21.11 -7.88
CA SER A 63 0.88 -22.11 -6.82
C SER A 63 1.52 -21.53 -5.55
N LYS A 64 2.78 -21.87 -5.25
CA LYS A 64 3.51 -21.43 -4.05
C LYS A 64 4.71 -20.53 -4.38
N LYS A 65 4.82 -20.04 -5.60
CA LYS A 65 5.91 -19.19 -6.08
C LYS A 65 5.38 -17.94 -6.75
N ALA A 66 6.17 -16.89 -6.72
CA ALA A 66 5.93 -15.68 -7.49
C ALA A 66 6.73 -15.73 -8.80
N GLU A 67 6.07 -15.53 -9.90
CA GLU A 67 6.70 -15.35 -11.20
C GLU A 67 6.71 -13.87 -11.54
N VAL A 68 7.88 -13.31 -11.80
CA VAL A 68 8.08 -11.93 -12.20
C VAL A 68 8.60 -11.94 -13.62
N THR A 69 7.91 -11.23 -14.52
CA THR A 69 8.26 -11.15 -15.94
C THR A 69 8.27 -9.69 -16.38
N GLU A 70 9.30 -9.31 -17.09
CA GLU A 70 9.40 -8.05 -17.82
C GLU A 70 9.07 -8.30 -19.28
N TYR A 71 8.25 -7.44 -19.87
CA TYR A 71 7.86 -7.47 -21.25
C TYR A 71 8.20 -6.14 -21.92
N GLU A 72 8.76 -6.23 -23.13
CA GLU A 72 8.69 -5.14 -24.10
C GLU A 72 7.31 -5.18 -24.78
N ILE A 73 6.66 -4.03 -24.88
CA ILE A 73 5.39 -3.91 -25.61
C ILE A 73 5.69 -3.34 -26.99
N ARG A 74 5.51 -4.15 -28.02
CA ARG A 74 5.67 -3.74 -29.43
C ARG A 74 4.31 -3.43 -30.03
N TYR A 75 4.21 -2.25 -30.63
CA TYR A 75 2.99 -1.83 -31.31
C TYR A 75 2.97 -2.39 -32.74
N GLU A 76 2.10 -3.33 -33.01
CA GLU A 76 1.92 -3.95 -34.33
C GLU A 76 0.58 -3.50 -34.94
N LYS A 77 0.41 -3.67 -36.27
CA LYS A 77 -0.84 -3.30 -36.98
C LYS A 77 -2.08 -3.99 -36.40
N ASN A 78 -1.92 -5.16 -35.79
CA ASN A 78 -3.00 -5.98 -35.23
C ASN A 78 -3.18 -5.81 -33.74
N GLY A 79 -2.52 -4.84 -33.11
CA GLY A 79 -2.56 -4.57 -31.68
C GLY A 79 -1.22 -4.72 -30.99
N ASP A 80 -1.22 -4.46 -29.67
CA ASP A 80 -0.01 -4.54 -28.85
C ASP A 80 0.43 -6.00 -28.68
N LYS A 81 1.72 -6.26 -28.89
CA LYS A 81 2.34 -7.55 -28.67
C LYS A 81 3.28 -7.50 -27.46
N ARG A 82 3.05 -8.37 -26.49
CA ARG A 82 3.92 -8.55 -25.31
C ARG A 82 5.06 -9.51 -25.67
N VAL A 83 6.29 -9.04 -25.62
CA VAL A 83 7.51 -9.84 -25.86
C VAL A 83 8.26 -9.96 -24.54
N PRO A 84 8.43 -11.18 -23.98
CA PRO A 84 9.14 -11.34 -22.72
C PRO A 84 10.64 -11.09 -22.92
N GLU A 85 11.20 -10.19 -22.12
CA GLU A 85 12.62 -9.84 -22.13
C GLU A 85 13.37 -10.53 -20.98
N SER A 86 12.75 -10.58 -19.79
CA SER A 86 13.33 -11.18 -18.62
C SER A 86 12.27 -11.87 -17.76
N LYS A 87 12.64 -12.96 -17.10
CA LYS A 87 11.74 -13.73 -16.26
C LYS A 87 12.47 -14.40 -15.11
N THR A 88 11.90 -14.30 -13.92
CA THR A 88 12.44 -14.91 -12.70
C THR A 88 11.31 -15.51 -11.86
N VAL A 89 11.61 -16.57 -11.13
CA VAL A 89 10.72 -17.19 -10.16
C VAL A 89 11.34 -17.05 -8.77
N CYS A 90 10.62 -16.50 -7.83
CA CYS A 90 11.11 -16.24 -6.48
C CYS A 90 10.10 -16.65 -5.40
N SER A 91 10.51 -16.50 -4.12
CA SER A 91 9.61 -16.64 -2.97
C SER A 91 8.55 -15.53 -2.99
N PRO A 92 7.28 -15.85 -2.68
CA PRO A 92 6.24 -14.85 -2.49
C PRO A 92 6.58 -13.79 -1.43
N ASP A 93 7.28 -14.19 -0.37
CA ASP A 93 7.67 -13.28 0.72
C ASP A 93 8.56 -12.14 0.22
N ARG A 94 9.39 -12.39 -0.78
CA ARG A 94 10.24 -11.37 -1.38
C ARG A 94 9.41 -10.30 -2.09
N VAL A 95 8.39 -10.73 -2.81
CA VAL A 95 7.44 -9.82 -3.47
C VAL A 95 6.61 -9.07 -2.41
N LEU A 96 6.05 -9.78 -1.43
CA LEU A 96 5.29 -9.18 -0.34
C LEU A 96 6.09 -8.12 0.41
N LYS A 97 7.38 -8.40 0.66
CA LYS A 97 8.28 -7.41 1.26
C LYS A 97 8.38 -6.16 0.38
N LEU A 98 8.63 -6.30 -0.92
CA LEU A 98 8.72 -5.17 -1.84
C LEU A 98 7.43 -4.35 -1.88
N LEU A 99 6.26 -5.01 -1.99
CA LEU A 99 4.96 -4.35 -2.01
C LEU A 99 4.68 -3.55 -0.74
N ASN A 100 5.09 -4.08 0.42
CA ASN A 100 4.89 -3.42 1.71
C ASN A 100 5.93 -2.34 1.99
N ASP A 101 7.21 -2.56 1.65
CA ASP A 101 8.27 -1.56 1.82
C ASP A 101 7.99 -0.30 0.96
N CYS A 102 7.36 -0.50 -0.20
CA CYS A 102 6.94 0.60 -1.09
C CYS A 102 5.51 1.10 -0.80
N GLU A 103 4.89 0.65 0.29
CA GLU A 103 3.55 1.09 0.71
C GLU A 103 2.50 1.05 -0.41
N LEU A 104 2.52 0.01 -1.24
CA LEU A 104 1.71 -0.07 -2.46
C LEU A 104 0.21 0.18 -2.22
N LEU A 105 -0.31 -0.08 -1.02
CA LEU A 105 -1.71 0.19 -0.67
C LEU A 105 -2.05 1.69 -0.70
N THR A 106 -1.08 2.57 -0.48
CA THR A 106 -1.27 4.02 -0.51
C THR A 106 -1.41 4.57 -1.93
N TRP A 107 -1.01 3.76 -2.93
CA TRP A 107 -1.12 4.16 -4.33
C TRP A 107 -2.53 4.04 -4.89
N ASP A 108 -3.45 3.37 -4.17
CA ASP A 108 -4.81 3.19 -4.65
C ASP A 108 -5.53 4.52 -4.87
N GLY A 109 -6.00 4.74 -6.09
CA GLY A 109 -6.62 6.00 -6.50
C GLY A 109 -5.64 7.13 -6.86
N PHE A 110 -4.31 6.87 -6.85
CA PHE A 110 -3.34 7.89 -7.24
C PHE A 110 -3.50 8.28 -8.71
N VAL A 111 -3.60 9.59 -8.95
CA VAL A 111 -3.65 10.21 -10.28
C VAL A 111 -2.59 11.30 -10.37
N GLY A 112 -1.47 10.99 -11.01
CA GLY A 112 -0.36 11.93 -11.22
C GLY A 112 -0.56 12.77 -12.47
N ASN A 113 -0.90 14.05 -12.30
CA ASN A 113 -1.06 14.97 -13.42
C ASN A 113 0.28 15.31 -14.09
N HIS A 114 0.29 15.35 -15.42
CA HIS A 114 1.46 15.75 -16.18
C HIS A 114 1.87 17.20 -15.88
N PRO A 115 3.13 17.47 -15.54
CA PRO A 115 3.61 18.83 -15.30
C PRO A 115 3.52 19.69 -16.57
N LYS A 116 3.14 20.98 -16.44
CA LYS A 116 2.89 21.87 -17.59
C LYS A 116 4.10 22.15 -18.46
N ASP A 117 5.30 22.09 -17.86
CA ASP A 117 6.55 22.47 -18.54
C ASP A 117 7.33 21.26 -19.09
N VAL A 118 6.79 20.05 -18.99
CA VAL A 118 7.37 18.83 -19.52
C VAL A 118 6.72 18.48 -20.84
N ARG A 119 7.50 18.36 -21.91
CA ARG A 119 6.97 18.00 -23.25
C ARG A 119 6.89 16.50 -23.47
N ASP A 120 7.92 15.78 -23.03
CA ASP A 120 8.07 14.34 -23.18
C ASP A 120 8.27 13.73 -21.80
N GLY A 121 7.39 12.86 -21.39
CA GLY A 121 7.42 12.29 -20.07
C GLY A 121 7.17 10.79 -20.04
N ILE A 122 7.48 10.17 -18.93
CA ILE A 122 7.17 8.77 -18.68
C ILE A 122 5.77 8.72 -18.06
N MET A 123 4.88 7.99 -18.72
CA MET A 123 3.60 7.60 -18.16
C MET A 123 3.73 6.26 -17.44
N PHE A 124 3.04 6.11 -16.33
CA PHE A 124 2.91 4.84 -15.66
C PHE A 124 1.45 4.47 -15.43
N SER A 125 1.18 3.19 -15.37
CA SER A 125 -0.06 2.65 -14.83
C SER A 125 0.22 1.40 -14.01
N LEU A 126 -0.39 1.31 -12.83
CA LEU A 126 -0.32 0.15 -11.95
C LEU A 126 -1.72 -0.43 -11.77
N LYS A 127 -1.80 -1.75 -11.86
CA LYS A 127 -2.99 -2.53 -11.50
C LYS A 127 -2.54 -3.69 -10.63
N ALA A 128 -3.19 -3.86 -9.49
CA ALA A 128 -2.88 -4.99 -8.63
C ALA A 128 -4.15 -5.59 -8.03
N THR A 129 -4.09 -6.90 -7.74
CA THR A 129 -5.07 -7.62 -6.95
C THR A 129 -4.34 -8.22 -5.75
N VAL A 130 -4.68 -7.75 -4.56
CA VAL A 130 -4.03 -8.10 -3.30
C VAL A 130 -5.07 -8.48 -2.25
N ASN A 131 -4.64 -9.19 -1.21
CA ASN A 131 -5.50 -9.55 -0.06
C ASN A 131 -6.84 -10.17 -0.49
N GLY A 132 -6.78 -11.13 -1.42
CA GLY A 132 -7.91 -11.88 -1.94
C GLY A 132 -8.67 -11.18 -3.06
N SER A 133 -9.14 -9.95 -2.88
CA SER A 133 -9.97 -9.28 -3.90
C SER A 133 -9.75 -7.78 -4.00
N ARG A 134 -8.93 -7.19 -3.13
CA ARG A 134 -8.68 -5.76 -3.14
C ARG A 134 -7.94 -5.36 -4.40
N LYS A 135 -8.54 -4.45 -5.16
CA LYS A 135 -7.93 -3.86 -6.35
C LYS A 135 -7.18 -2.59 -5.97
N ILE A 136 -6.05 -2.37 -6.61
CA ILE A 136 -5.27 -1.14 -6.54
C ILE A 136 -5.12 -0.63 -7.97
N TYR A 137 -5.42 0.64 -8.17
CA TYR A 137 -5.27 1.33 -9.45
C TYR A 137 -4.55 2.65 -9.24
N ALA A 138 -3.44 2.84 -9.94
CA ALA A 138 -2.70 4.09 -9.95
C ALA A 138 -2.23 4.41 -11.36
N HIS A 139 -2.17 5.67 -11.72
CA HIS A 139 -1.58 6.12 -12.97
C HIS A 139 -1.07 7.55 -12.87
N GLY A 140 -0.19 7.91 -13.76
CA GLY A 140 0.33 9.27 -13.82
C GLY A 140 1.29 9.47 -14.99
N SER A 141 1.70 10.72 -15.16
CA SER A 141 2.67 11.13 -16.17
C SER A 141 3.65 12.11 -15.54
N GLU A 142 4.94 11.75 -15.47
CA GLU A 142 6.01 12.51 -14.79
C GLU A 142 5.71 12.91 -13.34
N ASN A 143 4.66 12.38 -12.78
CA ASN A 143 4.24 12.55 -11.40
C ASN A 143 3.89 11.17 -10.85
N PHE A 144 4.70 10.70 -9.93
CA PHE A 144 4.70 9.33 -9.42
C PHE A 144 4.36 9.32 -7.93
N PRO A 145 3.76 8.24 -7.43
CA PRO A 145 3.54 8.08 -6.00
C PRO A 145 4.86 7.94 -5.25
N GLU A 146 4.81 8.11 -3.94
CA GLU A 146 5.95 7.87 -3.06
C GLU A 146 6.48 6.44 -3.23
N HIS A 147 7.79 6.25 -3.10
CA HIS A 147 8.48 4.96 -3.29
C HIS A 147 8.35 4.31 -4.69
N PHE A 148 7.88 5.04 -5.69
CA PHE A 148 7.75 4.50 -7.06
C PHE A 148 9.09 4.03 -7.64
N ARG A 149 10.17 4.81 -7.40
CA ARG A 149 11.50 4.47 -7.88
C ARG A 149 12.02 3.20 -7.21
N GLU A 150 11.86 3.12 -5.89
CA GLU A 150 12.27 1.97 -5.08
C GLU A 150 11.52 0.71 -5.52
N PHE A 151 10.24 0.84 -5.86
CA PHE A 151 9.44 -0.28 -6.37
C PHE A 151 9.98 -0.79 -7.71
N ARG A 152 10.21 0.11 -8.66
CA ARG A 152 10.79 -0.25 -9.97
C ARG A 152 12.17 -0.90 -9.81
N ASP A 153 13.07 -0.26 -9.07
CA ASP A 153 14.42 -0.76 -8.84
C ASP A 153 14.40 -2.13 -8.12
N GLY A 154 13.44 -2.34 -7.22
CA GLY A 154 13.18 -3.62 -6.58
C GLY A 154 12.74 -4.72 -7.55
N LEU A 155 11.90 -4.40 -8.56
CA LEU A 155 11.53 -5.33 -9.63
C LEU A 155 12.74 -5.72 -10.48
N GLU A 156 13.54 -4.75 -10.89
CA GLU A 156 14.78 -4.98 -11.64
C GLU A 156 15.77 -5.84 -10.84
N ALA A 157 15.89 -5.59 -9.53
CA ALA A 157 16.72 -6.39 -8.63
C ALA A 157 16.21 -7.84 -8.46
N ILE A 158 14.90 -8.08 -8.56
CA ILE A 158 14.33 -9.43 -8.58
C ILE A 158 14.68 -10.13 -9.89
N LEU A 159 14.53 -9.46 -11.03
CA LEU A 159 14.79 -10.02 -12.36
C LEU A 159 16.25 -10.30 -12.63
N SER A 160 17.17 -9.51 -12.08
CA SER A 160 18.63 -9.66 -12.27
C SER A 160 19.24 -10.84 -11.51
N GLN A 161 18.53 -11.46 -10.57
CA GLN A 161 19.03 -12.64 -9.84
C GLN A 161 18.78 -13.91 -10.65
N LYS A 162 19.85 -14.39 -11.27
CA LYS A 162 19.92 -15.72 -11.91
C LYS A 162 20.29 -16.80 -10.88
#